data_9e1d7751178da3cce88c059c898cbf4e
#
_entry.id   9e1d7751178da3cce88c059c898cbf4e
#
_cell.length_a   1.000
_cell.length_b   1.000
_cell.length_c   1.000
_cell.angle_alpha   90.00
_cell.angle_beta   90.00
_cell.angle_gamma   90.00
#
_symmetry.space_group_name_H-M   'P 1'
#
loop_
_entity.id
_entity.type
_entity.pdbx_description
1 polymer ?
#
loop_
_entity_poly.entity_id
_entity_poly.type
_entity_poly.pdbx_seq_one_letter_code
_entity_poly.pdbx_strand_id
1 'polypeptide(L)'
;MRGVAQTLLALLLVANAMPSVADTEFPAVVPDYSIELPRDEGSHPQFRTEWWYLTGWVESESGETFGFQVTFFRNRPGVDEDNPSRFVARQVLFAHAAVSDQRQGALMRGEKSARAGFGLAEAAEGSLAVKIDNWSLRQEGERYFAVASTSEFALQLECDRTQPPLLNGKNGFSQKGPQPQFASYYYSLPQLRTSGRIAIGGREHRVQGVAWFDHEWSSRMFDEHARGWDWVGLNLDDGGALMVQRIRDVAGQQYWGAATLREPGLPDRAHAPDEIAWSALRRWRSSRTGVTYPVEWKITVGGRTILLRPLLDDQENDARASTGTLYWEGAVRAFDERGVAIGRGYLELTGYGERLKL
;
A
#
# COMPACT_ATOMS: atom_id res chain seq x y z
N MET A 1 86.77 -8.24 6.04
CA MET A 1 85.79 -7.22 5.58
C MET A 1 84.70 -7.97 4.80
N ARG A 2 83.58 -8.14 5.39
CA ARG A 2 82.44 -8.94 4.83
C ARG A 2 81.36 -7.98 4.42
N GLY A 3 81.02 -7.95 3.11
CA GLY A 3 79.94 -7.18 2.57
C GLY A 3 78.58 -7.92 2.78
N VAL A 4 77.58 -7.21 3.29
CA VAL A 4 76.25 -7.68 3.48
C VAL A 4 75.43 -7.23 2.26
N ALA A 5 74.96 -8.19 1.49
CA ALA A 5 74.01 -7.95 0.38
C ALA A 5 72.61 -7.79 0.97
N GLN A 6 72.02 -6.64 0.78
CA GLN A 6 70.56 -6.41 1.06
C GLN A 6 69.69 -6.79 -0.16
N THR A 7 68.95 -7.84 0.01
CA THR A 7 67.96 -8.25 -0.97
C THR A 7 66.63 -7.49 -0.70
N LEU A 8 66.24 -6.56 -1.58
CA LEU A 8 64.93 -5.91 -1.57
C LEU A 8 63.86 -6.88 -2.11
N LEU A 9 62.94 -7.28 -1.26
CA LEU A 9 61.77 -8.04 -1.63
C LEU A 9 60.66 -7.03 -2.02
N ALA A 10 60.35 -6.90 -3.32
CA ALA A 10 59.28 -6.09 -3.82
C ALA A 10 57.96 -6.87 -3.67
N LEU A 11 57.11 -6.49 -2.71
CA LEU A 11 55.71 -6.95 -2.62
C LEU A 11 54.88 -6.29 -3.73
N LEU A 12 54.53 -7.06 -4.75
CA LEU A 12 53.50 -6.68 -5.70
C LEU A 12 52.10 -6.80 -5.00
N LEU A 13 51.54 -5.68 -4.60
CA LEU A 13 50.12 -5.57 -4.26
C LEU A 13 49.29 -5.69 -5.54
N VAL A 14 48.78 -6.89 -5.81
CA VAL A 14 47.73 -7.08 -6.80
C VAL A 14 46.43 -6.53 -6.17
N ALA A 15 46.07 -5.30 -6.51
CA ALA A 15 44.75 -4.76 -6.22
C ALA A 15 43.74 -5.55 -7.05
N ASN A 16 43.10 -6.52 -6.44
CA ASN A 16 41.89 -7.12 -7.02
C ASN A 16 40.84 -6.02 -7.04
N ALA A 17 40.63 -5.39 -8.20
CA ALA A 17 39.47 -4.60 -8.47
C ALA A 17 38.27 -5.56 -8.40
N MET A 18 37.51 -5.52 -7.30
CA MET A 18 36.22 -6.17 -7.26
C MET A 18 35.37 -5.54 -8.40
N PRO A 19 34.74 -6.35 -9.23
CA PRO A 19 33.84 -5.81 -10.22
C PRO A 19 32.77 -4.98 -9.48
N SER A 20 32.64 -3.71 -9.84
CA SER A 20 31.53 -2.89 -9.42
C SER A 20 30.28 -3.61 -9.91
N VAL A 21 29.45 -4.07 -8.97
CA VAL A 21 28.11 -4.55 -9.33
C VAL A 21 27.42 -3.33 -9.92
N ALA A 22 27.14 -3.38 -11.21
CA ALA A 22 26.39 -2.32 -11.88
C ALA A 22 25.01 -2.27 -11.19
N ASP A 23 24.66 -1.11 -10.64
CA ASP A 23 23.35 -0.90 -10.09
C ASP A 23 22.32 -1.16 -11.20
N THR A 24 21.35 -2.02 -10.95
CA THR A 24 20.27 -2.28 -11.91
C THR A 24 19.51 -0.98 -12.17
N GLU A 25 19.47 -0.55 -13.42
CA GLU A 25 18.71 0.61 -13.83
C GLU A 25 17.23 0.23 -13.97
N PHE A 26 16.39 0.88 -13.21
CA PHE A 26 14.94 0.70 -13.26
C PHE A 26 14.28 1.78 -14.11
N PRO A 27 13.19 1.49 -14.86
CA PRO A 27 12.49 2.48 -15.66
C PRO A 27 11.92 3.60 -14.78
N ALA A 28 12.02 4.83 -15.28
CA ALA A 28 11.41 5.98 -14.63
C ALA A 28 9.90 6.01 -14.86
N VAL A 29 9.16 6.55 -13.91
CA VAL A 29 7.76 6.93 -14.08
C VAL A 29 7.71 8.26 -14.81
N VAL A 30 7.00 8.32 -15.96
CA VAL A 30 6.92 9.48 -16.82
C VAL A 30 5.47 9.98 -16.97
N PRO A 31 5.25 11.31 -17.14
CA PRO A 31 3.89 11.88 -17.12
C PRO A 31 2.96 11.45 -18.25
N ASP A 32 3.54 11.02 -19.39
CA ASP A 32 2.78 10.77 -20.62
C ASP A 32 2.36 9.29 -20.80
N TYR A 33 2.51 8.47 -19.77
CA TYR A 33 2.02 7.10 -19.79
C TYR A 33 0.51 7.06 -19.60
N SER A 34 -0.17 6.31 -20.47
CA SER A 34 -1.62 6.07 -20.36
C SER A 34 -1.88 4.73 -19.66
N ILE A 35 -2.51 4.77 -18.51
CA ILE A 35 -3.01 3.58 -17.82
C ILE A 35 -4.20 3.03 -18.58
N GLU A 36 -4.13 1.78 -19.00
CA GLU A 36 -5.17 1.09 -19.77
C GLU A 36 -5.54 -0.24 -19.12
N LEU A 37 -6.80 -0.36 -18.72
CA LEU A 37 -7.34 -1.60 -18.18
C LEU A 37 -7.93 -2.47 -19.31
N PRO A 38 -7.74 -3.79 -19.30
CA PRO A 38 -7.18 -4.61 -18.21
C PRO A 38 -5.65 -4.76 -18.22
N ARG A 39 -4.93 -4.25 -19.24
CA ARG A 39 -3.48 -4.44 -19.37
C ARG A 39 -2.72 -4.10 -18.08
N ASP A 40 -3.01 -2.94 -17.51
CA ASP A 40 -2.33 -2.41 -16.35
C ASP A 40 -3.00 -2.80 -15.01
N GLU A 41 -3.79 -3.88 -15.00
CA GLU A 41 -4.23 -4.55 -13.77
C GLU A 41 -3.23 -5.62 -13.33
N GLY A 42 -2.41 -6.10 -14.27
CA GLY A 42 -1.35 -7.08 -14.02
C GLY A 42 -0.07 -6.48 -13.44
N SER A 43 0.93 -7.33 -13.27
CA SER A 43 2.24 -6.95 -12.76
C SER A 43 3.07 -6.18 -13.79
N HIS A 44 3.89 -5.24 -13.28
CA HIS A 44 4.89 -4.47 -14.03
C HIS A 44 6.30 -4.85 -13.54
N PRO A 45 6.81 -6.07 -13.85
CA PRO A 45 8.00 -6.63 -13.23
C PRO A 45 9.29 -5.86 -13.53
N GLN A 46 9.30 -4.96 -14.53
CA GLN A 46 10.42 -4.08 -14.83
C GLN A 46 10.59 -2.96 -13.81
N PHE A 47 9.52 -2.54 -13.13
CA PHE A 47 9.59 -1.53 -12.07
C PHE A 47 10.07 -2.13 -10.75
N ARG A 48 10.65 -1.30 -9.89
CA ARG A 48 11.25 -1.74 -8.63
C ARG A 48 10.23 -2.21 -7.62
N THR A 49 9.12 -1.47 -7.44
CA THR A 49 8.10 -1.76 -6.44
C THR A 49 6.70 -1.60 -7.01
N GLU A 50 5.76 -2.40 -6.51
CA GLU A 50 4.38 -2.43 -6.95
C GLU A 50 3.51 -3.03 -5.85
N TRP A 51 2.27 -2.57 -5.74
CA TRP A 51 1.29 -3.18 -4.85
C TRP A 51 -0.13 -3.12 -5.37
N TRP A 52 -0.89 -4.11 -4.97
CA TRP A 52 -2.33 -4.24 -5.12
C TRP A 52 -2.93 -4.25 -3.72
N TYR A 53 -3.75 -3.27 -3.42
CA TYR A 53 -4.27 -3.00 -2.10
C TYR A 53 -5.80 -2.99 -2.16
N LEU A 54 -6.44 -3.96 -1.50
CA LEU A 54 -7.89 -4.09 -1.42
C LEU A 54 -8.32 -3.91 0.04
N THR A 55 -9.15 -2.91 0.29
CA THR A 55 -9.70 -2.66 1.63
C THR A 55 -11.20 -2.39 1.56
N GLY A 56 -11.91 -2.58 2.65
CA GLY A 56 -13.32 -2.30 2.63
C GLY A 56 -14.03 -2.48 3.97
N TRP A 57 -15.32 -2.18 3.90
CA TRP A 57 -16.26 -2.36 4.96
C TRP A 57 -17.34 -3.32 4.52
N VAL A 58 -17.61 -4.31 5.35
CA VAL A 58 -18.69 -5.27 5.11
C VAL A 58 -19.50 -5.48 6.38
N GLU A 59 -20.75 -5.86 6.18
CA GLU A 59 -21.73 -6.12 7.24
C GLU A 59 -22.31 -7.52 7.07
N SER A 60 -22.43 -8.25 8.16
CA SER A 60 -23.06 -9.56 8.17
C SER A 60 -24.58 -9.46 8.14
N GLU A 61 -25.26 -10.57 7.82
CA GLU A 61 -26.73 -10.67 7.90
C GLU A 61 -27.27 -10.39 9.32
N SER A 62 -26.44 -10.54 10.35
CA SER A 62 -26.78 -10.24 11.76
C SER A 62 -26.43 -8.79 12.17
N GLY A 63 -25.98 -7.93 11.25
CA GLY A 63 -25.67 -6.52 11.49
C GLY A 63 -24.29 -6.27 12.10
N GLU A 64 -23.42 -7.27 12.11
CA GLU A 64 -22.04 -7.11 12.59
C GLU A 64 -21.19 -6.46 11.49
N THR A 65 -20.45 -5.41 11.84
CA THR A 65 -19.60 -4.65 10.91
C THR A 65 -18.15 -5.07 11.01
N PHE A 66 -17.51 -5.27 9.86
CA PHE A 66 -16.10 -5.62 9.75
C PHE A 66 -15.39 -4.67 8.78
N GLY A 67 -14.17 -4.28 9.15
CA GLY A 67 -13.20 -3.77 8.20
C GLY A 67 -12.31 -4.92 7.70
N PHE A 68 -11.84 -4.85 6.48
CA PHE A 68 -10.89 -5.83 5.95
C PHE A 68 -9.82 -5.17 5.07
N GLN A 69 -8.65 -5.80 5.03
CA GLN A 69 -7.53 -5.47 4.16
C GLN A 69 -6.96 -6.74 3.56
N VAL A 70 -6.59 -6.69 2.28
CA VAL A 70 -5.76 -7.67 1.59
C VAL A 70 -4.81 -6.91 0.67
N THR A 71 -3.52 -6.96 0.95
CA THR A 71 -2.50 -6.27 0.17
C THR A 71 -1.47 -7.25 -0.32
N PHE A 72 -1.12 -7.17 -1.58
CA PHE A 72 0.04 -7.84 -2.16
C PHE A 72 1.04 -6.79 -2.61
N PHE A 73 2.30 -7.02 -2.30
CA PHE A 73 3.43 -6.21 -2.72
C PHE A 73 4.37 -7.05 -3.56
N ARG A 74 4.94 -6.45 -4.57
CA ARG A 74 6.02 -7.01 -5.37
C ARG A 74 7.21 -6.06 -5.33
N ASN A 75 8.37 -6.61 -5.10
CA ASN A 75 9.63 -5.87 -5.14
C ASN A 75 10.62 -6.59 -6.05
N ARG A 76 11.30 -5.83 -6.92
CA ARG A 76 12.46 -6.27 -7.68
C ARG A 76 13.71 -5.75 -6.98
N PRO A 77 14.48 -6.61 -6.27
CA PRO A 77 15.63 -6.16 -5.48
C PRO A 77 16.74 -5.53 -6.33
N GLY A 78 16.87 -5.91 -7.60
CA GLY A 78 17.93 -5.42 -8.49
C GLY A 78 19.32 -5.92 -8.12
N VAL A 79 19.40 -7.03 -7.40
CA VAL A 79 20.64 -7.62 -6.94
C VAL A 79 20.92 -8.90 -7.68
N ASP A 80 22.17 -9.08 -8.15
CA ASP A 80 22.66 -10.32 -8.76
C ASP A 80 21.85 -10.77 -10.00
N GLU A 81 21.34 -9.82 -10.78
CA GLU A 81 20.42 -10.09 -11.90
C GLU A 81 21.07 -10.84 -13.07
N ASP A 82 22.39 -10.71 -13.23
CA ASP A 82 23.18 -11.42 -14.25
C ASP A 82 23.46 -12.87 -13.87
N ASN A 83 23.20 -13.26 -12.64
CA ASN A 83 23.41 -14.63 -12.17
C ASN A 83 22.43 -15.58 -12.86
N PRO A 84 22.90 -16.62 -13.61
CA PRO A 84 22.05 -17.53 -14.34
C PRO A 84 21.27 -18.51 -13.44
N SER A 85 21.53 -18.51 -12.15
CA SER A 85 20.88 -19.42 -11.21
C SER A 85 19.36 -19.13 -11.14
N ARG A 86 18.56 -20.18 -11.24
CA ARG A 86 17.13 -20.14 -10.99
C ARG A 86 16.77 -19.83 -9.53
N PHE A 87 17.78 -19.89 -8.64
CA PHE A 87 17.61 -19.59 -7.21
C PHE A 87 17.76 -18.11 -6.87
N VAL A 88 18.18 -17.26 -7.78
CA VAL A 88 18.20 -15.80 -7.56
C VAL A 88 16.76 -15.27 -7.36
N ALA A 89 16.57 -14.49 -6.31
CA ALA A 89 15.27 -13.86 -6.03
C ALA A 89 15.10 -12.59 -6.87
N ARG A 90 14.76 -12.73 -8.14
CA ARG A 90 14.57 -11.59 -9.06
C ARG A 90 13.32 -10.78 -8.73
N GLN A 91 12.33 -11.43 -8.15
CA GLN A 91 11.11 -10.82 -7.65
C GLN A 91 10.80 -11.41 -6.27
N VAL A 92 10.44 -10.56 -5.34
CA VAL A 92 9.99 -10.95 -4.00
C VAL A 92 8.58 -10.41 -3.81
N LEU A 93 7.69 -11.26 -3.34
CA LEU A 93 6.32 -10.90 -3.03
C LEU A 93 6.12 -10.92 -1.52
N PHE A 94 5.32 -9.97 -1.05
CA PHE A 94 4.81 -9.91 0.31
C PHE A 94 3.29 -9.80 0.27
N ALA A 95 2.62 -10.28 1.30
CA ALA A 95 1.18 -10.08 1.43
C ALA A 95 0.82 -9.83 2.89
N HIS A 96 -0.07 -8.87 3.10
CA HIS A 96 -0.70 -8.60 4.39
C HIS A 96 -2.20 -8.81 4.25
N ALA A 97 -2.81 -9.39 5.27
CA ALA A 97 -4.26 -9.46 5.38
C ALA A 97 -4.68 -9.15 6.81
N ALA A 98 -5.78 -8.43 6.95
CA ALA A 98 -6.29 -8.05 8.26
C ALA A 98 -7.81 -7.96 8.28
N VAL A 99 -8.38 -8.15 9.48
CA VAL A 99 -9.79 -7.95 9.76
C VAL A 99 -9.92 -7.12 11.04
N SER A 100 -10.69 -6.04 10.94
CA SER A 100 -11.08 -5.18 12.07
C SER A 100 -12.48 -5.57 12.52
N ASP A 101 -12.59 -6.02 13.77
CA ASP A 101 -13.85 -6.31 14.45
C ASP A 101 -13.83 -5.63 15.83
N GLN A 102 -14.75 -4.69 16.06
CA GLN A 102 -14.78 -3.95 17.35
C GLN A 102 -14.85 -4.85 18.58
N ARG A 103 -15.45 -6.04 18.45
CA ARG A 103 -15.59 -7.01 19.54
C ARG A 103 -14.26 -7.64 19.96
N GLN A 104 -13.28 -7.66 19.06
CA GLN A 104 -11.94 -8.19 19.33
C GLN A 104 -11.02 -7.17 20.03
N GLY A 105 -11.33 -5.88 19.91
CA GLY A 105 -10.57 -4.80 20.52
C GLY A 105 -9.20 -4.51 19.89
N ALA A 106 -8.74 -5.35 18.98
CA ALA A 106 -7.48 -5.21 18.25
C ALA A 106 -7.60 -5.78 16.84
N LEU A 107 -6.72 -5.35 15.94
CA LEU A 107 -6.62 -5.86 14.59
C LEU A 107 -6.20 -7.33 14.58
N MET A 108 -7.00 -8.20 13.96
CA MET A 108 -6.56 -9.55 13.57
C MET A 108 -5.79 -9.42 12.27
N ARG A 109 -4.59 -9.98 12.19
CA ARG A 109 -3.69 -9.78 11.05
C ARG A 109 -2.85 -11.00 10.72
N GLY A 110 -2.33 -11.03 9.52
CA GLY A 110 -1.34 -12.01 9.08
C GLY A 110 -0.49 -11.46 7.95
N GLU A 111 0.66 -12.07 7.76
CA GLU A 111 1.62 -11.69 6.74
C GLU A 111 2.24 -12.91 6.10
N LYS A 112 2.60 -12.79 4.81
CA LYS A 112 3.35 -13.80 4.06
C LYS A 112 4.44 -13.11 3.25
N SER A 113 5.52 -13.84 3.00
CA SER A 113 6.56 -13.45 2.06
C SER A 113 7.10 -14.65 1.31
N ALA A 114 7.38 -14.49 0.03
CA ALA A 114 8.02 -15.51 -0.77
C ALA A 114 8.71 -14.88 -1.99
N ARG A 115 9.78 -15.52 -2.45
CA ARG A 115 10.32 -15.21 -3.77
C ARG A 115 9.38 -15.73 -4.86
N ALA A 116 9.31 -15.04 -5.98
CA ALA A 116 8.54 -15.51 -7.13
C ALA A 116 9.11 -16.81 -7.72
N GLY A 117 8.23 -17.62 -8.26
CA GLY A 117 8.56 -18.89 -8.89
C GLY A 117 8.48 -20.11 -7.95
N PHE A 118 8.76 -21.28 -8.50
CA PHE A 118 8.68 -22.59 -7.83
C PHE A 118 7.31 -22.94 -7.25
N GLY A 119 6.24 -22.28 -7.74
CA GLY A 119 4.89 -22.42 -7.19
C GLY A 119 4.64 -21.71 -5.86
N LEU A 120 5.64 -21.00 -5.30
CA LEU A 120 5.55 -20.33 -4.00
C LEU A 120 4.79 -19.01 -4.07
N ALA A 121 5.15 -18.19 -5.05
CA ALA A 121 4.50 -16.90 -5.30
C ALA A 121 4.56 -16.54 -6.77
N GLU A 122 3.54 -15.85 -7.26
CA GLU A 122 3.41 -15.43 -8.66
C GLU A 122 2.66 -14.11 -8.73
N ALA A 123 3.02 -13.27 -9.71
CA ALA A 123 2.27 -12.10 -10.13
C ALA A 123 2.25 -12.06 -11.65
N ALA A 124 1.08 -12.20 -12.25
CA ALA A 124 0.91 -12.26 -13.71
C ALA A 124 0.99 -10.86 -14.34
N GLU A 125 1.50 -10.77 -15.55
CA GLU A 125 1.45 -9.57 -16.38
C GLU A 125 0.13 -9.54 -17.18
N GLY A 126 -0.37 -8.34 -17.50
CA GLY A 126 -1.52 -8.11 -18.38
C GLY A 126 -2.90 -8.40 -17.74
N SER A 127 -2.96 -8.99 -16.57
CA SER A 127 -4.20 -9.18 -15.80
C SER A 127 -3.87 -9.37 -14.32
N LEU A 128 -4.76 -8.94 -13.43
CA LEU A 128 -4.55 -9.15 -12.01
C LEU A 128 -4.68 -10.64 -11.66
N ALA A 129 -3.55 -11.25 -11.34
CA ALA A 129 -3.47 -12.56 -10.73
C ALA A 129 -2.19 -12.64 -9.90
N VAL A 130 -2.29 -12.37 -8.61
CA VAL A 130 -1.19 -12.44 -7.66
C VAL A 130 -1.51 -13.43 -6.56
N LYS A 131 -0.51 -14.23 -6.18
CA LYS A 131 -0.66 -15.20 -5.09
C LYS A 131 0.63 -15.42 -4.32
N ILE A 132 0.48 -15.77 -3.06
CA ILE A 132 1.53 -16.35 -2.21
C ILE A 132 0.89 -17.53 -1.46
N ASP A 133 1.34 -18.75 -1.76
CA ASP A 133 0.80 -19.97 -1.18
C ASP A 133 -0.73 -20.05 -1.40
N ASN A 134 -1.54 -20.09 -0.34
CA ASN A 134 -3.01 -20.14 -0.40
C ASN A 134 -3.70 -18.75 -0.33
N TRP A 135 -2.95 -17.64 -0.32
CA TRP A 135 -3.50 -16.30 -0.44
C TRP A 135 -3.46 -15.83 -1.88
N SER A 136 -4.53 -15.21 -2.33
CA SER A 136 -4.61 -14.73 -3.71
C SER A 136 -5.49 -13.49 -3.85
N LEU A 137 -5.15 -12.67 -4.85
CA LEU A 137 -5.99 -11.60 -5.36
C LEU A 137 -5.98 -11.71 -6.88
N ARG A 138 -7.15 -11.90 -7.50
CA ARG A 138 -7.28 -12.13 -8.93
C ARG A 138 -8.53 -11.46 -9.48
N GLN A 139 -8.54 -11.26 -10.78
CA GLN A 139 -9.64 -10.66 -11.53
C GLN A 139 -10.18 -11.61 -12.59
N GLU A 140 -11.48 -11.56 -12.81
CA GLU A 140 -12.20 -12.18 -13.92
C GLU A 140 -13.22 -11.17 -14.47
N GLY A 141 -12.96 -10.60 -15.63
CA GLY A 141 -13.75 -9.49 -16.16
C GLY A 141 -13.70 -8.26 -15.24
N GLU A 142 -14.83 -7.81 -14.77
CA GLU A 142 -14.94 -6.66 -13.83
C GLU A 142 -15.07 -7.09 -12.36
N ARG A 143 -14.81 -8.36 -12.08
CA ARG A 143 -14.92 -8.94 -10.75
C ARG A 143 -13.56 -9.32 -10.19
N TYR A 144 -13.33 -8.97 -8.95
CA TYR A 144 -12.11 -9.24 -8.19
C TYR A 144 -12.41 -10.24 -7.09
N PHE A 145 -11.48 -11.19 -6.89
CA PHE A 145 -11.59 -12.24 -5.88
C PHE A 145 -10.40 -12.17 -4.94
N ALA A 146 -10.67 -12.04 -3.66
CA ALA A 146 -9.65 -12.03 -2.62
C ALA A 146 -9.81 -13.22 -1.69
N VAL A 147 -8.72 -13.94 -1.44
CA VAL A 147 -8.67 -15.07 -0.52
C VAL A 147 -7.47 -14.91 0.39
N ALA A 148 -7.70 -14.90 1.70
CA ALA A 148 -6.64 -14.95 2.69
C ALA A 148 -7.09 -15.73 3.92
N SER A 149 -6.17 -16.39 4.62
CA SER A 149 -6.47 -17.14 5.83
C SER A 149 -5.28 -17.15 6.79
N THR A 150 -5.58 -16.97 8.07
CA THR A 150 -4.65 -17.04 9.19
C THR A 150 -5.16 -18.03 10.23
N SER A 151 -4.51 -18.10 11.37
CA SER A 151 -5.04 -18.84 12.53
C SER A 151 -6.25 -18.17 13.19
N GLU A 152 -6.44 -16.85 12.99
CA GLU A 152 -7.47 -16.05 13.67
C GLU A 152 -8.70 -15.82 12.77
N PHE A 153 -8.49 -15.71 11.45
CA PHE A 153 -9.57 -15.44 10.50
C PHE A 153 -9.31 -16.07 9.13
N ALA A 154 -10.37 -16.22 8.36
CA ALA A 154 -10.30 -16.46 6.91
C ALA A 154 -11.30 -15.53 6.20
N LEU A 155 -10.94 -15.08 5.00
CA LEU A 155 -11.83 -14.30 4.14
C LEU A 155 -11.82 -14.86 2.70
N GLN A 156 -13.00 -14.83 2.09
CA GLN A 156 -13.24 -15.11 0.68
C GLN A 156 -14.23 -14.06 0.19
N LEU A 157 -13.74 -13.09 -0.56
CA LEU A 157 -14.52 -11.94 -0.99
C LEU A 157 -14.54 -11.83 -2.51
N GLU A 158 -15.68 -11.39 -3.02
CA GLU A 158 -15.93 -11.02 -4.40
C GLU A 158 -16.29 -9.54 -4.44
N CYS A 159 -15.64 -8.78 -5.32
CA CYS A 159 -15.81 -7.33 -5.44
C CYS A 159 -16.11 -6.99 -6.91
N ASP A 160 -17.30 -6.48 -7.19
CA ASP A 160 -17.69 -6.07 -8.54
C ASP A 160 -17.36 -4.58 -8.75
N ARG A 161 -16.70 -4.26 -9.87
CA ARG A 161 -16.46 -2.88 -10.29
C ARG A 161 -17.77 -2.23 -10.68
N THR A 162 -18.09 -1.10 -10.07
CA THR A 162 -19.33 -0.35 -10.29
C THR A 162 -19.12 1.00 -10.96
N GLN A 163 -17.85 1.45 -11.01
CA GLN A 163 -17.46 2.76 -11.54
C GLN A 163 -16.16 2.65 -12.35
N PRO A 164 -15.87 3.63 -13.24
CA PRO A 164 -14.58 3.74 -13.91
C PRO A 164 -13.43 3.91 -12.89
N PRO A 165 -12.18 3.58 -13.28
CA PRO A 165 -11.01 3.87 -12.47
C PRO A 165 -10.92 5.36 -12.10
N LEU A 166 -10.45 5.66 -10.90
CA LEU A 166 -10.05 6.98 -10.44
C LEU A 166 -8.55 7.11 -10.68
N LEU A 167 -8.13 7.88 -11.67
CA LEU A 167 -6.72 8.09 -12.00
C LEU A 167 -6.12 9.14 -11.08
N ASN A 168 -5.25 8.71 -10.16
CA ASN A 168 -4.71 9.58 -9.13
C ASN A 168 -3.61 10.53 -9.66
N GLY A 169 -3.65 11.79 -9.24
CA GLY A 169 -2.75 12.82 -9.75
C GLY A 169 -3.13 13.28 -11.18
N LYS A 170 -2.14 13.44 -12.04
CA LYS A 170 -2.37 13.85 -13.43
C LYS A 170 -2.53 12.61 -14.32
N ASN A 171 -3.78 12.16 -14.54
CA ASN A 171 -4.10 10.97 -15.36
C ASN A 171 -3.34 9.69 -14.92
N GLY A 172 -3.20 9.49 -13.60
CA GLY A 172 -2.48 8.35 -13.07
C GLY A 172 -1.00 8.58 -12.79
N PHE A 173 -0.42 9.70 -13.24
CA PHE A 173 0.91 10.13 -12.80
C PHE A 173 0.80 10.81 -11.43
N SER A 174 1.14 10.08 -10.37
CA SER A 174 0.99 10.50 -8.98
C SER A 174 2.35 10.90 -8.40
N GLN A 175 2.59 12.20 -8.33
CA GLN A 175 3.83 12.75 -7.77
C GLN A 175 3.86 12.61 -6.24
N LYS A 176 5.04 12.29 -5.69
CA LYS A 176 5.26 12.00 -4.26
C LYS A 176 6.22 12.98 -3.58
N GLY A 177 6.61 14.01 -4.28
CA GLY A 177 7.51 15.06 -3.79
C GLY A 177 7.60 16.22 -4.77
N PRO A 178 8.32 17.30 -4.43
CA PRO A 178 8.47 18.47 -5.30
C PRO A 178 9.14 18.16 -6.64
N GLN A 179 9.94 17.11 -6.70
CA GLN A 179 10.70 16.74 -7.89
C GLN A 179 9.95 15.65 -8.66
N PRO A 180 9.70 15.79 -9.98
CA PRO A 180 8.82 14.92 -10.74
C PRO A 180 9.32 13.48 -10.92
N GLN A 181 10.62 13.22 -10.71
CA GLN A 181 11.15 11.85 -10.73
C GLN A 181 10.70 10.98 -9.56
N PHE A 182 10.18 11.59 -8.48
CA PHE A 182 9.57 10.87 -7.36
C PHE A 182 8.06 10.78 -7.59
N ALA A 183 7.66 9.74 -8.27
CA ALA A 183 6.28 9.52 -8.70
C ALA A 183 5.98 8.03 -8.84
N SER A 184 4.71 7.71 -8.94
CA SER A 184 4.18 6.40 -9.27
C SER A 184 3.16 6.51 -10.39
N TYR A 185 2.88 5.41 -11.07
CA TYR A 185 1.61 5.20 -11.76
C TYR A 185 0.62 4.67 -10.73
N TYR A 186 -0.55 5.30 -10.63
CA TYR A 186 -1.48 5.04 -9.57
C TYR A 186 -2.93 5.24 -10.00
N TYR A 187 -3.73 4.20 -9.87
CA TYR A 187 -5.18 4.29 -9.99
C TYR A 187 -5.89 3.58 -8.85
N SER A 188 -7.11 4.02 -8.59
CA SER A 188 -8.01 3.42 -7.62
C SER A 188 -9.29 2.92 -8.30
N LEU A 189 -9.90 1.89 -7.72
CA LEU A 189 -11.26 1.46 -8.05
C LEU A 189 -12.12 1.64 -6.80
N PRO A 190 -12.82 2.78 -6.70
CA PRO A 190 -13.72 3.02 -5.58
C PRO A 190 -15.05 2.31 -5.76
N GLN A 191 -15.86 2.28 -4.70
CA GLN A 191 -17.25 1.81 -4.73
C GLN A 191 -17.40 0.37 -5.25
N LEU A 192 -16.40 -0.51 -5.00
CA LEU A 192 -16.50 -1.91 -5.37
C LEU A 192 -17.60 -2.57 -4.53
N ARG A 193 -18.67 -3.04 -5.17
CA ARG A 193 -19.72 -3.80 -4.49
C ARG A 193 -19.16 -5.13 -4.04
N THR A 194 -19.13 -5.37 -2.74
CA THR A 194 -18.43 -6.49 -2.14
C THR A 194 -19.41 -7.45 -1.50
N SER A 195 -19.19 -8.75 -1.69
CA SER A 195 -19.89 -9.83 -0.99
C SER A 195 -18.94 -11.00 -0.71
N GLY A 196 -19.35 -11.92 0.15
CA GLY A 196 -18.53 -13.11 0.43
C GLY A 196 -18.70 -13.64 1.83
N ARG A 197 -17.60 -14.13 2.39
CA ARG A 197 -17.56 -14.76 3.72
C ARG A 197 -16.32 -14.32 4.49
N ILE A 198 -16.52 -14.10 5.80
CA ILE A 198 -15.44 -13.91 6.77
C ILE A 198 -15.68 -14.93 7.90
N ALA A 199 -14.68 -15.74 8.21
CA ALA A 199 -14.68 -16.63 9.35
C ALA A 199 -13.78 -16.10 10.45
N ILE A 200 -14.27 -15.98 11.69
CA ILE A 200 -13.53 -15.51 12.87
C ILE A 200 -13.82 -16.45 14.03
N GLY A 201 -12.78 -16.98 14.66
CA GLY A 201 -12.93 -17.89 15.80
C GLY A 201 -13.77 -19.14 15.48
N GLY A 202 -13.72 -19.62 14.23
CA GLY A 202 -14.48 -20.77 13.76
C GLY A 202 -15.93 -20.48 13.35
N ARG A 203 -16.42 -19.23 13.54
CA ARG A 203 -17.75 -18.80 13.08
C ARG A 203 -17.65 -18.11 11.71
N GLU A 204 -18.42 -18.62 10.74
CA GLU A 204 -18.54 -18.02 9.41
C GLU A 204 -19.66 -16.97 9.39
N HIS A 205 -19.38 -15.82 8.76
CA HIS A 205 -20.29 -14.73 8.51
C HIS A 205 -20.42 -14.53 7.00
N ARG A 206 -21.62 -14.61 6.46
CA ARG A 206 -21.91 -14.08 5.12
C ARG A 206 -21.95 -12.58 5.22
N VAL A 207 -21.25 -11.90 4.32
CA VAL A 207 -21.06 -10.45 4.38
C VAL A 207 -21.33 -9.79 3.05
N GLN A 208 -21.73 -8.53 3.10
CA GLN A 208 -21.84 -7.64 1.95
C GLN A 208 -21.47 -6.22 2.33
N GLY A 209 -21.01 -5.43 1.36
CA GLY A 209 -20.60 -4.06 1.62
C GLY A 209 -19.89 -3.41 0.44
N VAL A 210 -18.92 -2.56 0.74
CA VAL A 210 -18.18 -1.77 -0.24
C VAL A 210 -16.68 -1.85 0.00
N ALA A 211 -15.91 -1.98 -1.09
CA ALA A 211 -14.46 -1.97 -1.05
C ALA A 211 -13.86 -0.82 -1.87
N TRP A 212 -12.60 -0.59 -1.61
CA TRP A 212 -11.68 0.26 -2.33
C TRP A 212 -10.50 -0.59 -2.79
N PHE A 213 -10.03 -0.39 -4.01
CA PHE A 213 -8.84 -1.05 -4.52
C PHE A 213 -7.87 -0.01 -5.05
N ASP A 214 -6.58 -0.17 -4.76
CA ASP A 214 -5.48 0.59 -5.33
C ASP A 214 -4.53 -0.33 -6.06
N HIS A 215 -4.03 0.15 -7.18
CA HIS A 215 -2.87 -0.41 -7.85
C HIS A 215 -1.86 0.70 -8.11
N GLU A 216 -0.64 0.48 -7.65
CA GLU A 216 0.41 1.49 -7.74
C GLU A 216 1.77 0.85 -7.98
N TRP A 217 2.54 1.41 -8.93
CA TRP A 217 3.89 0.93 -9.22
C TRP A 217 4.86 2.06 -9.51
N SER A 218 6.12 1.85 -9.11
CA SER A 218 7.19 2.84 -9.24
C SER A 218 8.57 2.20 -9.17
N SER A 219 9.57 2.92 -9.64
CA SER A 219 10.97 2.60 -9.41
C SER A 219 11.63 3.54 -8.41
N ARG A 220 11.09 4.75 -8.25
CA ARG A 220 11.60 5.77 -7.33
C ARG A 220 10.45 6.57 -6.76
N MET A 221 9.96 6.14 -5.59
CA MET A 221 8.77 6.74 -5.00
C MET A 221 9.09 7.96 -4.14
N PHE A 222 10.11 7.89 -3.31
CA PHE A 222 10.43 8.94 -2.34
C PHE A 222 11.89 9.35 -2.39
N ASP A 223 12.15 10.59 -2.00
CA ASP A 223 13.49 11.09 -1.74
C ASP A 223 13.91 10.89 -0.27
N GLU A 224 15.10 11.39 0.06
CA GLU A 224 15.67 11.29 1.40
C GLU A 224 14.92 12.10 2.48
N HIS A 225 14.10 13.08 2.10
CA HIS A 225 13.33 13.91 3.03
C HIS A 225 12.08 13.19 3.53
N ALA A 226 11.54 12.24 2.76
CA ALA A 226 10.35 11.50 3.15
C ALA A 226 10.64 10.58 4.34
N ARG A 227 9.83 10.67 5.39
CA ARG A 227 9.85 9.79 6.54
C ARG A 227 8.80 8.68 6.45
N GLY A 228 7.63 9.00 5.94
CA GLY A 228 6.48 8.14 5.81
C GLY A 228 5.31 8.90 5.23
N TRP A 229 4.18 8.26 5.08
CA TRP A 229 2.95 8.85 4.56
C TRP A 229 1.76 8.65 5.49
N ASP A 230 0.75 9.50 5.32
CA ASP A 230 -0.61 9.27 5.73
C ASP A 230 -1.48 9.24 4.48
N TRP A 231 -2.27 8.22 4.34
CA TRP A 231 -3.14 7.98 3.19
C TRP A 231 -4.55 7.63 3.64
N VAL A 232 -5.55 8.06 2.89
CA VAL A 232 -6.93 7.65 3.07
C VAL A 232 -7.64 7.49 1.73
N GLY A 233 -8.39 6.40 1.60
CA GLY A 233 -9.37 6.18 0.53
C GLY A 233 -10.77 6.09 1.11
N LEU A 234 -11.70 6.90 0.59
CA LEU A 234 -13.08 6.97 1.05
C LEU A 234 -14.07 6.66 -0.07
N ASN A 235 -14.97 5.74 0.21
CA ASN A 235 -16.22 5.56 -0.50
C ASN A 235 -17.27 6.46 0.15
N LEU A 236 -17.74 7.48 -0.55
CA LEU A 236 -18.76 8.42 -0.04
C LEU A 236 -20.16 7.86 -0.25
N ASP A 237 -21.07 8.18 0.66
CA ASP A 237 -22.43 7.64 0.68
C ASP A 237 -23.30 8.18 -0.50
N ASP A 238 -22.88 9.28 -1.11
CA ASP A 238 -23.49 9.84 -2.33
C ASP A 238 -23.02 9.15 -3.63
N GLY A 239 -22.14 8.15 -3.54
CA GLY A 239 -21.49 7.47 -4.67
C GLY A 239 -20.20 8.14 -5.14
N GLY A 240 -19.76 9.22 -4.50
CA GLY A 240 -18.48 9.85 -4.71
C GLY A 240 -17.33 9.03 -4.15
N ALA A 241 -16.10 9.52 -4.36
CA ALA A 241 -14.88 8.90 -3.88
C ALA A 241 -13.80 9.95 -3.60
N LEU A 242 -12.98 9.72 -2.58
CA LEU A 242 -11.84 10.58 -2.29
C LEU A 242 -10.62 9.74 -1.93
N MET A 243 -9.55 9.92 -2.69
CA MET A 243 -8.20 9.56 -2.28
C MET A 243 -7.51 10.83 -1.79
N VAL A 244 -6.86 10.80 -0.63
CA VAL A 244 -5.98 11.87 -0.18
C VAL A 244 -4.78 11.30 0.55
N GLN A 245 -3.60 11.84 0.23
CA GLN A 245 -2.34 11.44 0.84
C GLN A 245 -1.49 12.66 1.19
N ARG A 246 -0.66 12.51 2.20
CA ARG A 246 0.48 13.38 2.44
C ARG A 246 1.74 12.58 2.73
N ILE A 247 2.85 13.04 2.20
CA ILE A 247 4.18 12.57 2.55
C ILE A 247 4.70 13.49 3.65
N ARG A 248 5.23 12.91 4.73
CA ARG A 248 5.77 13.65 5.88
C ARG A 248 7.27 13.64 5.87
N ASP A 249 7.86 14.77 6.25
CA ASP A 249 9.28 14.90 6.52
C ASP A 249 9.67 14.33 7.92
N VAL A 250 10.94 14.42 8.26
CA VAL A 250 11.48 13.97 9.55
C VAL A 250 10.92 14.75 10.75
N ALA A 251 10.42 15.96 10.55
CA ALA A 251 9.75 16.78 11.57
C ALA A 251 8.25 16.46 11.69
N GLY A 252 7.73 15.55 10.83
CA GLY A 252 6.32 15.19 10.76
C GLY A 252 5.45 16.22 10.05
N GLN A 253 6.05 17.19 9.36
CA GLN A 253 5.35 18.17 8.56
C GLN A 253 4.99 17.63 7.18
N GLN A 254 3.96 18.20 6.56
CA GLN A 254 3.61 17.85 5.18
C GLN A 254 4.71 18.31 4.24
N TYR A 255 5.47 17.37 3.71
CA TYR A 255 6.48 17.59 2.67
C TYR A 255 5.86 17.65 1.28
N TRP A 256 4.84 16.81 1.05
CA TRP A 256 4.05 16.75 -0.17
C TRP A 256 2.62 16.34 0.15
N GLY A 257 1.68 16.69 -0.70
CA GLY A 257 0.29 16.25 -0.59
C GLY A 257 -0.32 16.08 -1.98
N ALA A 258 -1.26 15.17 -2.10
CA ALA A 258 -2.08 14.98 -3.29
C ALA A 258 -3.45 14.42 -2.90
N ALA A 259 -4.48 14.82 -3.63
CA ALA A 259 -5.79 14.23 -3.50
C ALA A 259 -6.47 14.13 -4.87
N THR A 260 -7.37 13.15 -5.00
CA THR A 260 -8.25 13.02 -6.16
C THR A 260 -9.67 12.82 -5.65
N LEU A 261 -10.56 13.73 -6.01
CA LEU A 261 -11.96 13.74 -5.63
C LEU A 261 -12.84 13.41 -6.84
N ARG A 262 -13.72 12.45 -6.68
CA ARG A 262 -14.87 12.17 -7.56
C ARG A 262 -16.14 12.63 -6.88
N GLU A 263 -16.88 13.52 -7.55
CA GLU A 263 -18.22 13.90 -7.17
C GLU A 263 -19.21 13.39 -8.23
N PRO A 264 -20.38 12.86 -7.84
CA PRO A 264 -21.35 12.33 -8.80
C PRO A 264 -21.73 13.36 -9.86
N GLY A 265 -21.60 12.96 -11.14
CA GLY A 265 -21.96 13.82 -12.27
C GLY A 265 -20.94 14.89 -12.63
N LEU A 266 -19.80 14.98 -11.94
CA LEU A 266 -18.72 15.90 -12.25
C LEU A 266 -17.45 15.13 -12.70
N PRO A 267 -16.54 15.76 -13.48
CA PRO A 267 -15.23 15.20 -13.75
C PRO A 267 -14.40 15.01 -12.48
N ASP A 268 -13.59 13.97 -12.44
CA ASP A 268 -12.62 13.75 -11.36
C ASP A 268 -11.66 14.94 -11.25
N ARG A 269 -11.41 15.39 -10.01
CA ARG A 269 -10.58 16.55 -9.73
C ARG A 269 -9.38 16.18 -8.88
N ALA A 270 -8.17 16.44 -9.40
CA ALA A 270 -6.94 16.40 -8.62
C ALA A 270 -6.74 17.72 -7.86
N HIS A 271 -6.21 17.61 -6.63
CA HIS A 271 -5.89 18.74 -5.77
C HIS A 271 -4.40 18.80 -5.47
N ALA A 272 -3.85 20.01 -5.49
CA ALA A 272 -2.45 20.29 -5.22
C ALA A 272 -2.15 20.31 -3.70
N PRO A 273 -0.86 20.23 -3.31
CA PRO A 273 -0.46 20.15 -1.91
C PRO A 273 -0.98 21.30 -1.02
N ASP A 274 -1.09 22.50 -1.57
CA ASP A 274 -1.57 23.72 -0.88
C ASP A 274 -3.10 23.75 -0.69
N GLU A 275 -3.84 22.93 -1.40
CA GLU A 275 -5.28 22.73 -1.21
C GLU A 275 -5.62 21.67 -0.13
N ILE A 276 -4.59 21.06 0.50
CA ILE A 276 -4.77 19.91 1.40
C ILE A 276 -4.19 20.24 2.78
N ALA A 277 -5.01 20.07 3.80
CA ALA A 277 -4.57 20.25 5.19
C ALA A 277 -5.00 19.08 6.08
N TRP A 278 -4.10 18.64 6.95
CA TRP A 278 -4.31 17.57 7.91
C TRP A 278 -4.13 18.08 9.33
N SER A 279 -5.13 17.86 10.19
CA SER A 279 -5.08 18.19 11.61
C SER A 279 -5.48 16.97 12.44
N ALA A 280 -4.55 16.46 13.24
CA ALA A 280 -4.81 15.37 14.15
C ALA A 280 -5.74 15.83 15.29
N LEU A 281 -6.85 15.13 15.47
CA LEU A 281 -7.83 15.42 16.54
C LEU A 281 -7.58 14.56 17.77
N ARG A 282 -7.22 13.29 17.56
CA ARG A 282 -6.96 12.35 18.65
C ARG A 282 -5.79 11.43 18.30
N ARG A 283 -5.05 11.04 19.34
CA ARG A 283 -3.92 10.10 19.22
C ARG A 283 -4.20 8.87 20.08
N TRP A 284 -3.73 7.73 19.62
CA TRP A 284 -3.71 6.48 20.34
C TRP A 284 -2.28 5.95 20.41
N ARG A 285 -1.90 5.40 21.56
CA ARG A 285 -0.58 4.79 21.77
C ARG A 285 -0.72 3.28 21.86
N SER A 286 0.01 2.58 21.01
CA SER A 286 0.08 1.13 21.05
C SER A 286 0.68 0.64 22.37
N SER A 287 -0.02 -0.27 23.03
CA SER A 287 0.50 -0.95 24.22
C SER A 287 1.56 -2.00 23.89
N ARG A 288 1.59 -2.48 22.64
CA ARG A 288 2.56 -3.48 22.17
C ARG A 288 3.90 -2.89 21.77
N THR A 289 3.89 -1.76 21.09
CA THR A 289 5.09 -1.17 20.46
C THR A 289 5.49 0.16 21.09
N GLY A 290 4.56 0.82 21.79
CA GLY A 290 4.75 2.16 22.34
C GLY A 290 4.66 3.28 21.31
N VAL A 291 4.44 2.96 20.03
CA VAL A 291 4.27 3.94 18.96
C VAL A 291 2.94 4.69 19.14
N THR A 292 2.94 5.98 18.83
CA THR A 292 1.74 6.82 18.94
C THR A 292 1.28 7.25 17.56
N TYR A 293 0.04 6.91 17.22
CA TYR A 293 -0.60 7.22 15.94
C TYR A 293 -1.73 8.24 16.12
N PRO A 294 -1.87 9.21 15.21
CA PRO A 294 -3.05 10.08 15.16
C PRO A 294 -4.19 9.33 14.45
N VAL A 295 -5.12 8.80 15.22
CA VAL A 295 -6.17 7.92 14.71
C VAL A 295 -7.48 8.63 14.34
N GLU A 296 -7.67 9.89 14.80
CA GLU A 296 -8.77 10.76 14.35
C GLU A 296 -8.21 12.02 13.69
N TRP A 297 -8.84 12.39 12.60
CA TRP A 297 -8.36 13.48 11.76
C TRP A 297 -9.45 14.44 11.33
N LYS A 298 -9.08 15.71 11.21
CA LYS A 298 -9.73 16.69 10.35
C LYS A 298 -8.87 16.86 9.11
N ILE A 299 -9.45 16.55 7.95
CA ILE A 299 -8.78 16.71 6.64
C ILE A 299 -9.57 17.74 5.85
N THR A 300 -8.88 18.69 5.24
CA THR A 300 -9.49 19.67 4.32
C THR A 300 -8.88 19.46 2.94
N VAL A 301 -9.72 19.32 1.93
CA VAL A 301 -9.34 19.16 0.51
C VAL A 301 -10.18 20.10 -0.32
N GLY A 302 -9.55 21.07 -1.02
CA GLY A 302 -10.25 22.01 -1.90
C GLY A 302 -11.36 22.80 -1.19
N GLY A 303 -11.19 23.08 0.12
CA GLY A 303 -12.19 23.76 0.95
C GLY A 303 -13.24 22.83 1.58
N ARG A 304 -13.35 21.57 1.18
CA ARG A 304 -14.22 20.58 1.82
C ARG A 304 -13.54 20.00 3.05
N THR A 305 -14.20 20.04 4.20
CA THR A 305 -13.69 19.45 5.45
C THR A 305 -14.35 18.09 5.71
N ILE A 306 -13.52 17.13 6.12
CA ILE A 306 -13.91 15.76 6.45
C ILE A 306 -13.30 15.41 7.82
N LEU A 307 -14.12 14.83 8.70
CA LEU A 307 -13.66 14.28 9.98
C LEU A 307 -13.60 12.77 9.86
N LEU A 308 -12.48 12.19 10.24
CA LEU A 308 -12.28 10.73 10.24
C LEU A 308 -12.25 10.20 11.67
N ARG A 309 -12.98 9.09 11.89
CA ARG A 309 -12.97 8.34 13.15
C ARG A 309 -12.72 6.86 12.88
N PRO A 310 -11.81 6.20 13.61
CA PRO A 310 -11.51 4.79 13.42
C PRO A 310 -12.67 3.90 13.90
N LEU A 311 -12.80 2.71 13.30
CA LEU A 311 -13.71 1.67 13.78
C LEU A 311 -13.29 1.17 15.17
N LEU A 312 -11.99 1.00 15.38
CA LEU A 312 -11.35 0.74 16.66
C LEU A 312 -9.97 1.38 16.69
N ASP A 313 -9.42 1.63 17.87
CA ASP A 313 -8.14 2.34 18.00
C ASP A 313 -6.95 1.46 17.64
N ASP A 314 -6.97 0.19 18.09
CA ASP A 314 -5.88 -0.74 17.87
C ASP A 314 -5.99 -1.43 16.50
N GLN A 315 -5.65 -0.67 15.45
CA GLN A 315 -5.48 -1.19 14.09
C GLN A 315 -4.01 -1.13 13.65
N GLU A 316 -3.09 -1.30 14.63
CA GLU A 316 -1.66 -1.39 14.35
C GLU A 316 -1.30 -2.72 13.69
N ASN A 317 -0.63 -2.64 12.55
CA ASN A 317 -0.11 -3.78 11.80
C ASN A 317 1.42 -3.88 12.01
N ASP A 318 1.85 -4.93 12.71
CA ASP A 318 3.27 -5.25 12.88
C ASP A 318 3.69 -6.23 11.79
N ALA A 319 4.21 -5.71 10.68
CA ALA A 319 4.67 -6.45 9.52
C ALA A 319 6.21 -6.52 9.46
N ARG A 320 6.87 -6.47 10.63
CA ARG A 320 8.34 -6.50 10.69
C ARG A 320 8.94 -7.84 10.26
N ALA A 321 8.19 -8.92 10.28
CA ALA A 321 8.65 -10.23 9.84
C ALA A 321 8.67 -10.38 8.31
N SER A 322 7.85 -9.62 7.58
CA SER A 322 7.79 -9.64 6.10
C SER A 322 8.48 -8.41 5.49
N THR A 323 7.88 -7.24 5.62
CA THR A 323 8.36 -5.99 4.99
C THR A 323 9.31 -5.18 5.89
N GLY A 324 9.53 -5.60 7.14
CA GLY A 324 10.32 -4.85 8.11
C GLY A 324 9.63 -3.60 8.63
N THR A 325 8.32 -3.42 8.42
CA THR A 325 7.58 -2.20 8.72
C THR A 325 6.61 -2.38 9.88
N LEU A 326 6.38 -1.27 10.56
CA LEU A 326 5.34 -1.12 11.57
C LEU A 326 4.48 0.08 11.17
N TYR A 327 3.18 -0.11 11.02
CA TYR A 327 2.26 0.93 10.58
C TYR A 327 0.88 0.74 11.22
N TRP A 328 0.07 1.78 11.20
CA TRP A 328 -1.32 1.70 11.60
C TRP A 328 -2.17 1.76 10.33
N GLU A 329 -3.09 0.84 10.20
CA GLU A 329 -3.96 0.76 9.04
C GLU A 329 -5.31 0.19 9.42
N GLY A 330 -6.35 0.96 9.14
CA GLY A 330 -7.65 0.53 9.61
C GLY A 330 -8.85 1.23 9.00
N ALA A 331 -9.97 0.57 9.24
CA ALA A 331 -11.28 1.03 8.85
C ALA A 331 -11.65 2.33 9.58
N VAL A 332 -12.09 3.35 8.81
CA VAL A 332 -12.52 4.66 9.31
C VAL A 332 -13.89 5.05 8.75
N ARG A 333 -14.66 5.78 9.55
CA ARG A 333 -15.86 6.50 9.10
C ARG A 333 -15.55 7.95 8.84
N ALA A 334 -16.14 8.49 7.77
CA ALA A 334 -16.05 9.89 7.40
C ALA A 334 -17.32 10.63 7.80
N PHE A 335 -17.14 11.85 8.34
CA PHE A 335 -18.23 12.74 8.76
C PHE A 335 -17.99 14.14 8.18
N ASP A 336 -19.08 14.88 7.96
CA ASP A 336 -19.01 16.32 7.69
C ASP A 336 -18.72 17.13 8.97
N GLU A 337 -18.55 18.45 8.84
CA GLU A 337 -18.29 19.35 9.98
C GLU A 337 -19.44 19.39 11.01
N ARG A 338 -20.64 19.01 10.62
CA ARG A 338 -21.82 18.90 11.50
C ARG A 338 -21.88 17.55 12.23
N GLY A 339 -20.95 16.63 11.91
CA GLY A 339 -20.93 15.29 12.48
C GLY A 339 -21.89 14.30 11.81
N VAL A 340 -22.43 14.62 10.62
CA VAL A 340 -23.23 13.70 9.82
C VAL A 340 -22.30 12.75 9.09
N ALA A 341 -22.58 11.45 9.16
CA ALA A 341 -21.83 10.45 8.40
C ALA A 341 -21.99 10.67 6.90
N ILE A 342 -20.89 10.66 6.15
CA ILE A 342 -20.85 10.92 4.70
C ILE A 342 -20.11 9.83 3.93
N GLY A 343 -19.58 8.81 4.61
CA GLY A 343 -18.86 7.73 3.95
C GLY A 343 -18.06 6.88 4.89
N ARG A 344 -17.33 5.94 4.31
CA ARG A 344 -16.45 4.99 4.99
C ARG A 344 -15.24 4.65 4.11
N GLY A 345 -14.15 4.23 4.72
CA GLY A 345 -12.95 3.86 3.99
C GLY A 345 -11.84 3.34 4.90
N TYR A 346 -10.62 3.51 4.46
CA TYR A 346 -9.42 3.10 5.19
C TYR A 346 -8.44 4.26 5.33
N LEU A 347 -7.77 4.30 6.46
CA LEU A 347 -6.68 5.23 6.78
C LEU A 347 -5.41 4.43 7.01
N GLU A 348 -4.31 4.81 6.38
CA GLU A 348 -2.99 4.23 6.57
C GLU A 348 -2.01 5.29 7.10
N LEU A 349 -1.21 4.92 8.11
CA LEU A 349 -0.28 5.79 8.81
C LEU A 349 1.07 5.08 8.92
N THR A 350 2.04 5.45 8.08
CA THR A 350 3.37 4.83 8.06
C THR A 350 4.45 5.73 8.67
N GLY A 351 5.58 5.18 9.04
CA GLY A 351 6.76 5.95 9.48
C GLY A 351 6.61 6.65 10.84
N TYR A 352 5.65 6.28 11.68
CA TYR A 352 5.47 6.84 13.03
C TYR A 352 6.42 6.21 14.06
N GLY A 353 6.76 4.94 13.92
CA GLY A 353 7.79 4.27 14.72
C GLY A 353 9.17 4.52 14.14
N GLU A 354 9.46 3.89 13.03
CA GLU A 354 10.72 4.00 12.30
C GLU A 354 10.49 4.61 10.92
N ARG A 355 11.55 5.16 10.31
CA ARG A 355 11.48 5.62 8.92
C ARG A 355 11.17 4.43 8.01
N LEU A 356 10.20 4.61 7.12
CA LEU A 356 9.91 3.61 6.11
C LEU A 356 11.10 3.49 5.14
N LYS A 357 11.45 2.25 4.82
CA LYS A 357 12.45 1.89 3.80
C LYS A 357 11.72 1.11 2.70
N LEU A 358 11.68 1.66 1.48
CA LEU A 358 11.14 1.01 0.28
C LEU A 358 12.28 0.59 -0.66
#